data_5ce66c4684083d74e7fc00b97dd4c6c4
#
_entry.id   5ce66c4684083d74e7fc00b97dd4c6c4
#
_cell.length_a   1.000
_cell.length_b   1.000
_cell.length_c   1.000
_cell.angle_alpha   90.00
_cell.angle_beta   90.00
_cell.angle_gamma   90.00
#
_symmetry.space_group_name_H-M   'P 1'
#
loop_
_entity.id
_entity.type
_entity.pdbx_description
1 polymer ?
#
loop_
_entity_poly.entity_id
_entity_poly.type
_entity_poly.pdbx_seq_one_letter_code
_entity_poly.pdbx_strand_id
1 'polypeptide(L)'
;MADDTILATRGLTKEFKGFVAVNNVDLAVRRGTIHALIGPNGAGKTTCFNLLTHFLTPTRGQIFFNGREITGSRPAAIARLGLVRSFQISAVFPHLTVLENVRIALQRKRGHSLDFWRSERVLTELDARARELIEAVGLSAFEKTTAVELPYGRKRALEIATTLALEPEMMLLDEPTAGMTHEDVERIAALIKRVSANRTVLMVEHNLSVVSTLSDHITVLARGEVLAQGNYASVSTNPAVVEAYMGGGHG
;
A
#
# COMPACT_ATOMS: atom_id res chain seq x y z
N MET A 1 21.43 9.04 7.46
CA MET A 1 20.03 8.58 7.65
C MET A 1 20.06 7.62 8.81
N ALA A 2 19.07 7.63 9.72
CA ALA A 2 19.03 6.63 10.79
C ALA A 2 19.02 5.24 10.14
N ASP A 3 19.78 4.31 10.71
CA ASP A 3 20.03 2.96 10.18
C ASP A 3 18.77 2.09 9.98
N ASP A 4 17.61 2.61 10.40
CA ASP A 4 16.30 1.93 10.46
C ASP A 4 15.24 2.48 9.47
N THR A 5 15.61 3.40 8.56
CA THR A 5 14.66 3.98 7.59
C THR A 5 14.67 3.18 6.29
N ILE A 6 13.50 2.58 5.94
CA ILE A 6 13.34 1.80 4.71
C ILE A 6 13.00 2.68 3.51
N LEU A 7 12.14 3.71 3.70
CA LEU A 7 11.72 4.64 2.67
C LEU A 7 11.90 6.07 3.17
N ALA A 8 12.52 6.92 2.36
CA ALA A 8 12.65 8.34 2.66
C ALA A 8 12.41 9.19 1.41
N THR A 9 11.91 10.41 1.62
CA THR A 9 11.88 11.45 0.58
C THR A 9 12.62 12.69 1.07
N ARG A 10 13.17 13.47 0.14
CA ARG A 10 13.81 14.76 0.41
C ARG A 10 13.30 15.78 -0.58
N GLY A 11 12.60 16.79 -0.06
CA GLY A 11 12.06 17.89 -0.85
C GLY A 11 11.10 17.44 -1.94
N LEU A 12 10.36 16.33 -1.75
CA LEU A 12 9.50 15.74 -2.77
C LEU A 12 8.43 16.73 -3.20
N THR A 13 8.43 17.10 -4.47
CA THR A 13 7.54 18.12 -5.02
C THR A 13 6.92 17.66 -6.33
N LYS A 14 5.62 17.90 -6.49
CA LYS A 14 4.89 17.69 -7.74
C LYS A 14 4.03 18.89 -8.09
N GLU A 15 4.31 19.44 -9.25
CA GLU A 15 3.55 20.52 -9.86
C GLU A 15 2.84 20.04 -11.12
N PHE A 16 1.61 20.47 -11.30
CA PHE A 16 0.77 20.26 -12.48
C PHE A 16 0.35 21.60 -13.06
N LYS A 17 0.96 22.06 -14.14
CA LYS A 17 0.58 23.30 -14.85
C LYS A 17 0.37 24.50 -13.92
N GLY A 18 1.30 24.72 -12.99
CA GLY A 18 1.26 25.83 -12.02
C GLY A 18 0.56 25.50 -10.69
N PHE A 19 -0.13 24.36 -10.58
CA PHE A 19 -0.69 23.90 -9.32
C PHE A 19 0.27 22.94 -8.61
N VAL A 20 0.70 23.27 -7.40
CA VAL A 20 1.59 22.42 -6.59
C VAL A 20 0.75 21.48 -5.73
N ALA A 21 0.69 20.22 -6.12
CA ALA A 21 -0.10 19.19 -5.43
C ALA A 21 0.64 18.52 -4.26
N VAL A 22 1.99 18.47 -4.33
CA VAL A 22 2.89 18.02 -3.26
C VAL A 22 4.04 19.01 -3.23
N ASN A 23 4.34 19.58 -2.08
CA ASN A 23 5.31 20.66 -1.91
C ASN A 23 6.32 20.33 -0.81
N ASN A 24 7.57 20.11 -1.20
CA ASN A 24 8.70 19.92 -0.29
C ASN A 24 8.44 18.87 0.82
N VAL A 25 7.85 17.73 0.46
CA VAL A 25 7.49 16.69 1.42
C VAL A 25 8.73 15.85 1.77
N ASP A 26 9.11 15.90 3.05
CA ASP A 26 10.10 15.03 3.69
C ASP A 26 9.39 13.95 4.50
N LEU A 27 9.46 12.71 4.02
CA LEU A 27 8.87 11.53 4.65
C LEU A 27 9.98 10.57 5.05
N ALA A 28 9.88 9.99 6.24
CA ALA A 28 10.75 8.90 6.69
C ALA A 28 9.90 7.78 7.29
N VAL A 29 9.91 6.61 6.63
CA VAL A 29 9.21 5.42 7.07
C VAL A 29 10.20 4.45 7.70
N ARG A 30 9.97 4.07 8.95
CA ARG A 30 10.82 3.13 9.68
C ARG A 30 10.51 1.70 9.26
N ARG A 31 11.55 0.88 9.19
CA ARG A 31 11.44 -0.55 8.90
C ARG A 31 10.61 -1.26 9.97
N GLY A 32 9.76 -2.20 9.54
CA GLY A 32 8.95 -3.02 10.44
C GLY A 32 7.79 -2.31 11.11
N THR A 33 7.44 -1.08 10.68
CA THR A 33 6.33 -0.32 11.22
C THR A 33 5.15 -0.24 10.25
N ILE A 34 3.97 0.06 10.79
CA ILE A 34 2.81 0.52 10.04
C ILE A 34 2.78 2.05 10.12
N HIS A 35 3.03 2.71 9.01
CA HIS A 35 3.00 4.15 8.87
C HIS A 35 1.74 4.58 8.12
N ALA A 36 0.95 5.48 8.70
CA ALA A 36 -0.22 6.06 8.02
C ALA A 36 0.10 7.45 7.45
N LEU A 37 -0.31 7.66 6.21
CA LEU A 37 -0.34 8.96 5.56
C LEU A 37 -1.78 9.42 5.51
N ILE A 38 -2.14 10.42 6.33
CA ILE A 38 -3.51 10.92 6.46
C ILE A 38 -3.60 12.40 6.07
N GLY A 39 -4.81 12.94 6.04
CA GLY A 39 -5.07 14.34 5.74
C GLY A 39 -6.43 14.53 5.07
N PRO A 40 -6.94 15.76 4.98
CA PRO A 40 -8.23 16.05 4.34
C PRO A 40 -8.22 15.72 2.85
N ASN A 41 -9.38 15.80 2.21
CA ASN A 41 -9.50 15.64 0.77
C ASN A 41 -8.69 16.75 0.06
N GLY A 42 -7.99 16.39 -1.02
CA GLY A 42 -7.11 17.32 -1.73
C GLY A 42 -5.76 17.60 -1.04
N ALA A 43 -5.44 16.97 0.09
CA ALA A 43 -4.18 17.17 0.81
C ALA A 43 -2.90 16.69 0.05
N GLY A 44 -3.06 16.00 -1.09
CA GLY A 44 -1.92 15.48 -1.87
C GLY A 44 -1.54 14.02 -1.59
N LYS A 45 -2.28 13.29 -0.75
CA LYS A 45 -1.99 11.89 -0.34
C LYS A 45 -1.81 10.96 -1.54
N THR A 46 -2.80 10.88 -2.43
CA THR A 46 -2.76 10.02 -3.63
C THR A 46 -1.64 10.44 -4.58
N THR A 47 -1.38 11.74 -4.71
CA THR A 47 -0.25 12.26 -5.50
C THR A 47 1.07 11.80 -4.89
N CYS A 48 1.24 11.91 -3.58
CA CYS A 48 2.43 11.44 -2.87
C CYS A 48 2.64 9.92 -3.08
N PHE A 49 1.61 9.10 -2.94
CA PHE A 49 1.67 7.65 -3.23
C PHE A 49 2.07 7.34 -4.67
N ASN A 50 1.51 8.08 -5.64
CA ASN A 50 1.86 7.92 -7.05
C ASN A 50 3.32 8.32 -7.34
N LEU A 51 3.87 9.28 -6.60
CA LEU A 51 5.29 9.65 -6.68
C LEU A 51 6.18 8.54 -6.10
N LEU A 52 5.86 8.01 -4.91
CA LEU A 52 6.62 6.94 -4.26
C LEU A 52 6.70 5.67 -5.09
N THR A 53 5.69 5.40 -5.90
CA THR A 53 5.59 4.22 -6.79
C THR A 53 5.96 4.51 -8.24
N HIS A 54 6.35 5.75 -8.54
CA HIS A 54 6.72 6.25 -9.87
C HIS A 54 5.62 6.09 -10.95
N PHE A 55 4.34 6.05 -10.53
CA PHE A 55 3.21 6.30 -11.45
C PHE A 55 3.15 7.78 -11.86
N LEU A 56 3.74 8.65 -11.05
CA LEU A 56 4.01 10.04 -11.37
C LEU A 56 5.51 10.32 -11.19
N THR A 57 6.09 11.10 -12.09
CA THR A 57 7.46 11.59 -11.93
C THR A 57 7.44 12.85 -11.07
N PRO A 58 8.28 12.98 -10.04
CA PRO A 58 8.40 14.21 -9.27
C PRO A 58 8.92 15.36 -10.15
N THR A 59 8.47 16.58 -9.85
CA THR A 59 9.01 17.80 -10.47
C THR A 59 10.38 18.15 -9.86
N ARG A 60 10.51 17.92 -8.54
CA ARG A 60 11.75 18.10 -7.75
C ARG A 60 11.79 17.13 -6.59
N GLY A 61 12.95 16.99 -5.98
CA GLY A 61 13.18 16.15 -4.81
C GLY A 61 13.63 14.74 -5.17
N GLN A 62 13.89 13.95 -4.14
CA GLN A 62 14.49 12.63 -4.25
C GLN A 62 13.71 11.62 -3.41
N ILE A 63 13.72 10.37 -3.86
CA ILE A 63 13.09 9.23 -3.18
C ILE A 63 14.14 8.16 -2.97
N PHE A 64 14.26 7.66 -1.75
CA PHE A 64 15.22 6.64 -1.35
C PHE A 64 14.49 5.41 -0.82
N PHE A 65 14.91 4.24 -1.24
CA PHE A 65 14.45 2.96 -0.71
C PHE A 65 15.65 2.10 -0.34
N ASN A 66 15.70 1.58 0.90
CA ASN A 66 16.85 0.87 1.47
C ASN A 66 18.17 1.68 1.30
N GLY A 67 18.12 2.99 1.51
CA GLY A 67 19.28 3.87 1.37
C GLY A 67 19.69 4.18 -0.08
N ARG A 68 19.12 3.48 -1.07
CA ARG A 68 19.38 3.70 -2.50
C ARG A 68 18.41 4.71 -3.07
N GLU A 69 18.92 5.66 -3.85
CA GLU A 69 18.06 6.56 -4.62
C GLU A 69 17.33 5.78 -5.73
N ILE A 70 15.99 5.93 -5.74
CA ILE A 70 15.12 5.31 -6.74
C ILE A 70 14.39 6.34 -7.63
N THR A 71 14.66 7.63 -7.45
CA THR A 71 14.09 8.72 -8.25
C THR A 71 14.28 8.45 -9.74
N GLY A 72 13.21 8.53 -10.54
CA GLY A 72 13.25 8.24 -11.97
C GLY A 72 13.31 6.75 -12.36
N SER A 73 13.33 5.83 -11.40
CA SER A 73 13.28 4.40 -11.69
C SER A 73 11.93 4.00 -12.29
N ARG A 74 11.88 2.95 -13.10
CA ARG A 74 10.60 2.41 -13.62
C ARG A 74 9.83 1.69 -12.52
N PRO A 75 8.46 1.77 -12.47
CA PRO A 75 7.65 1.10 -11.46
C PRO A 75 7.96 -0.40 -11.30
N ALA A 76 8.19 -1.11 -12.40
CA ALA A 76 8.55 -2.52 -12.37
C ALA A 76 9.92 -2.80 -11.71
N ALA A 77 10.88 -1.87 -11.81
CA ALA A 77 12.17 -2.00 -11.13
C ALA A 77 12.02 -1.78 -9.63
N ILE A 78 11.20 -0.82 -9.22
CA ILE A 78 10.89 -0.52 -7.82
C ILE A 78 10.20 -1.72 -7.14
N ALA A 79 9.22 -2.33 -7.83
CA ALA A 79 8.54 -3.52 -7.34
C ALA A 79 9.52 -4.70 -7.14
N ARG A 80 10.53 -4.86 -8.00
CA ARG A 80 11.59 -5.88 -7.85
C ARG A 80 12.53 -5.61 -6.68
N LEU A 81 12.68 -4.34 -6.27
CA LEU A 81 13.43 -3.98 -5.06
C LEU A 81 12.66 -4.29 -3.77
N GLY A 82 11.40 -4.70 -3.87
CA GLY A 82 10.56 -5.05 -2.71
C GLY A 82 9.62 -3.94 -2.23
N LEU A 83 9.51 -2.82 -2.94
CA LEU A 83 8.50 -1.79 -2.69
C LEU A 83 7.28 -2.05 -3.59
N VAL A 84 6.21 -2.61 -3.04
CA VAL A 84 5.04 -3.03 -3.80
C VAL A 84 3.79 -2.30 -3.32
N ARG A 85 3.05 -1.72 -4.26
CA ARG A 85 1.73 -1.14 -4.00
C ARG A 85 0.65 -2.19 -4.27
N SER A 86 -0.27 -2.36 -3.32
CA SER A 86 -1.52 -3.05 -3.60
C SER A 86 -2.37 -2.13 -4.46
N PHE A 87 -2.71 -2.58 -5.65
CA PHE A 87 -3.59 -1.82 -6.56
C PHE A 87 -5.04 -1.97 -6.09
N GLN A 88 -5.85 -0.93 -6.32
CA GLN A 88 -7.30 -1.03 -6.21
C GLN A 88 -7.81 -2.20 -7.09
N ILE A 89 -8.97 -2.76 -6.78
CA ILE A 89 -9.70 -3.94 -7.33
C ILE A 89 -9.31 -4.43 -8.76
N SER A 90 -8.63 -3.61 -9.55
CA SER A 90 -8.18 -3.91 -10.93
C SER A 90 -6.96 -4.85 -11.04
N ALA A 91 -6.34 -5.23 -9.93
CA ALA A 91 -5.13 -6.08 -9.94
C ALA A 91 -5.44 -7.59 -9.89
N VAL A 92 -6.71 -7.96 -9.77
CA VAL A 92 -7.18 -9.35 -9.77
C VAL A 92 -7.81 -9.69 -11.12
N PHE A 93 -7.55 -10.88 -11.62
CA PHE A 93 -8.21 -11.43 -12.79
C PHE A 93 -9.62 -11.90 -12.38
N PRO A 94 -10.70 -11.20 -12.78
CA PRO A 94 -12.03 -11.41 -12.21
C PRO A 94 -12.62 -12.79 -12.52
N HIS A 95 -12.27 -13.36 -13.66
CA HIS A 95 -12.77 -14.66 -14.12
C HIS A 95 -11.89 -15.86 -13.73
N LEU A 96 -10.79 -15.61 -13.03
CA LEU A 96 -9.96 -16.66 -12.47
C LEU A 96 -10.33 -16.90 -10.99
N THR A 97 -10.09 -18.13 -10.53
CA THR A 97 -10.26 -18.49 -9.13
C THR A 97 -9.27 -17.76 -8.22
N VAL A 98 -9.52 -17.78 -6.93
CA VAL A 98 -8.59 -17.26 -5.90
C VAL A 98 -7.22 -17.90 -6.05
N LEU A 99 -7.17 -19.25 -6.21
CA LEU A 99 -5.92 -19.99 -6.38
C LEU A 99 -5.16 -19.55 -7.62
N GLU A 100 -5.83 -19.44 -8.76
CA GLU A 100 -5.22 -19.02 -10.03
C GLU A 100 -4.66 -17.61 -9.97
N ASN A 101 -5.38 -16.67 -9.34
CA ASN A 101 -4.90 -15.31 -9.13
C ASN A 101 -3.58 -15.28 -8.35
N VAL A 102 -3.51 -16.04 -7.24
CA VAL A 102 -2.29 -16.08 -6.40
C VAL A 102 -1.15 -16.80 -7.14
N ARG A 103 -1.43 -17.87 -7.89
CA ARG A 103 -0.44 -18.55 -8.74
C ARG A 103 0.19 -17.60 -9.76
N ILE A 104 -0.61 -16.82 -10.48
CA ILE A 104 -0.11 -15.85 -11.47
C ILE A 104 0.82 -14.82 -10.80
N ALA A 105 0.45 -14.35 -9.62
CA ALA A 105 1.31 -13.43 -8.87
C ALA A 105 2.66 -14.07 -8.48
N LEU A 106 2.66 -15.34 -8.06
CA LEU A 106 3.88 -16.10 -7.75
C LEU A 106 4.76 -16.35 -8.99
N GLN A 107 4.17 -16.58 -10.17
CA GLN A 107 4.93 -16.77 -11.42
C GLN A 107 5.76 -15.53 -11.79
N ARG A 108 5.23 -14.33 -11.53
CA ARG A 108 5.92 -13.07 -11.86
C ARG A 108 7.28 -12.96 -11.21
N LYS A 109 7.46 -13.50 -10.00
CA LYS A 109 8.74 -13.47 -9.27
C LYS A 109 9.80 -14.35 -9.92
N ARG A 110 9.41 -15.47 -10.55
CA ARG A 110 10.34 -16.40 -11.21
C ARG A 110 10.89 -15.89 -12.55
N GLY A 111 10.44 -14.74 -13.06
CA GLY A 111 10.91 -14.18 -14.34
C GLY A 111 10.41 -14.92 -15.60
N HIS A 112 9.56 -15.93 -15.42
CA HIS A 112 9.06 -16.81 -16.47
C HIS A 112 7.63 -16.46 -16.93
N SER A 113 7.26 -15.20 -16.92
CA SER A 113 5.91 -14.71 -17.27
C SER A 113 5.46 -15.04 -18.71
N LEU A 114 6.34 -15.60 -19.55
CA LEU A 114 6.06 -15.92 -20.97
C LEU A 114 6.14 -17.41 -21.27
N ASP A 115 6.35 -18.27 -20.27
CA ASP A 115 6.42 -19.74 -20.49
C ASP A 115 5.02 -20.35 -20.63
N PHE A 116 4.27 -19.97 -21.66
CA PHE A 116 2.96 -20.55 -22.02
C PHE A 116 3.01 -22.03 -22.39
N TRP A 117 4.23 -22.58 -22.57
CA TRP A 117 4.48 -23.95 -23.04
C TRP A 117 4.88 -24.91 -21.92
N ARG A 118 5.03 -24.45 -20.68
CA ARG A 118 5.35 -25.35 -19.57
C ARG A 118 4.09 -26.02 -19.04
N SER A 119 4.19 -27.34 -18.81
CA SER A 119 3.10 -28.22 -18.39
C SER A 119 2.47 -27.72 -17.06
N GLU A 120 1.20 -28.10 -16.80
CA GLU A 120 0.47 -27.89 -15.52
C GLU A 120 1.27 -28.28 -14.28
N ARG A 121 2.28 -29.18 -14.41
CA ARG A 121 3.19 -29.56 -13.30
C ARG A 121 3.93 -28.36 -12.69
N VAL A 122 4.34 -27.37 -13.49
CA VAL A 122 5.01 -26.17 -12.97
C VAL A 122 4.04 -25.29 -12.18
N LEU A 123 2.77 -25.30 -12.54
CA LEU A 123 1.71 -24.60 -11.81
C LEU A 123 1.40 -25.30 -10.48
N THR A 124 1.40 -26.64 -10.46
CA THR A 124 1.19 -27.40 -9.22
C THR A 124 2.31 -27.24 -8.20
N GLU A 125 3.55 -26.97 -8.63
CA GLU A 125 4.65 -26.62 -7.69
C GLU A 125 4.38 -25.32 -6.93
N LEU A 126 3.60 -24.40 -7.49
CA LEU A 126 3.23 -23.15 -6.83
C LEU A 126 2.02 -23.29 -5.89
N ASP A 127 1.30 -24.42 -5.97
CA ASP A 127 0.05 -24.61 -5.22
C ASP A 127 0.24 -24.59 -3.72
N ALA A 128 1.28 -25.23 -3.20
CA ALA A 128 1.56 -25.25 -1.78
C ALA A 128 1.76 -23.81 -1.26
N ARG A 129 2.60 -23.03 -1.96
CA ARG A 129 2.85 -21.63 -1.59
C ARG A 129 1.64 -20.74 -1.81
N ALA A 130 0.84 -20.98 -2.86
CA ALA A 130 -0.38 -20.24 -3.09
C ALA A 130 -1.41 -20.48 -1.96
N ARG A 131 -1.57 -21.75 -1.52
CA ARG A 131 -2.47 -22.08 -0.40
C ARG A 131 -2.01 -21.49 0.92
N GLU A 132 -0.72 -21.47 1.23
CA GLU A 132 -0.19 -20.76 2.41
C GLU A 132 -0.57 -19.28 2.40
N LEU A 133 -0.47 -18.60 1.25
CA LEU A 133 -0.84 -17.19 1.11
C LEU A 133 -2.36 -16.98 1.22
N ILE A 134 -3.15 -17.89 0.63
CA ILE A 134 -4.62 -17.89 0.71
C ILE A 134 -5.08 -18.08 2.16
N GLU A 135 -4.46 -19.02 2.89
CA GLU A 135 -4.72 -19.23 4.30
C GLU A 135 -4.33 -18.01 5.14
N ALA A 136 -3.15 -17.43 4.89
CA ALA A 136 -2.67 -16.23 5.58
C ALA A 136 -3.64 -15.06 5.49
N VAL A 137 -4.41 -14.95 4.40
CA VAL A 137 -5.42 -13.90 4.23
C VAL A 137 -6.87 -14.36 4.55
N GLY A 138 -7.05 -15.60 5.03
CA GLY A 138 -8.35 -16.15 5.45
C GLY A 138 -9.29 -16.45 4.28
N LEU A 139 -8.75 -16.89 3.14
CA LEU A 139 -9.52 -17.22 1.94
C LEU A 139 -9.56 -18.72 1.60
N SER A 140 -9.13 -19.62 2.50
CA SER A 140 -9.07 -21.07 2.24
C SER A 140 -10.41 -21.67 1.77
N ALA A 141 -11.53 -21.23 2.37
CA ALA A 141 -12.86 -21.67 1.96
C ALA A 141 -13.28 -21.17 0.56
N PHE A 142 -12.58 -20.22 -0.01
CA PHE A 142 -12.88 -19.58 -1.29
C PHE A 142 -11.85 -19.93 -2.37
N GLU A 143 -10.94 -20.88 -2.14
CA GLU A 143 -9.83 -21.23 -3.03
C GLU A 143 -10.28 -21.43 -4.49
N LYS A 144 -11.44 -22.08 -4.67
CA LYS A 144 -11.99 -22.42 -5.99
C LYS A 144 -13.03 -21.41 -6.50
N THR A 145 -13.36 -20.40 -5.72
CA THR A 145 -14.35 -19.35 -6.07
C THR A 145 -13.68 -18.39 -7.06
N THR A 146 -14.42 -17.98 -8.11
CA THR A 146 -13.93 -16.95 -9.04
C THR A 146 -13.87 -15.59 -8.34
N ALA A 147 -12.87 -14.78 -8.67
CA ALA A 147 -12.65 -13.50 -7.97
C ALA A 147 -13.85 -12.54 -8.13
N VAL A 148 -14.58 -12.60 -9.26
CA VAL A 148 -15.77 -11.78 -9.47
C VAL A 148 -16.91 -12.10 -8.48
N GLU A 149 -17.02 -13.34 -8.02
CA GLU A 149 -18.06 -13.81 -7.11
C GLU A 149 -17.76 -13.51 -5.63
N LEU A 150 -16.52 -13.11 -5.32
CA LEU A 150 -16.17 -12.79 -3.94
C LEU A 150 -16.87 -11.52 -3.45
N PRO A 151 -17.33 -11.49 -2.18
CA PRO A 151 -17.71 -10.25 -1.51
C PRO A 151 -16.56 -9.24 -1.50
N TYR A 152 -16.88 -7.96 -1.40
CA TYR A 152 -15.90 -6.86 -1.53
C TYR A 152 -14.70 -7.00 -0.56
N GLY A 153 -14.94 -7.24 0.73
CA GLY A 153 -13.88 -7.44 1.71
C GLY A 153 -13.00 -8.66 1.41
N ARG A 154 -13.56 -9.72 0.78
CA ARG A 154 -12.79 -10.89 0.35
C ARG A 154 -11.95 -10.60 -0.89
N LYS A 155 -12.45 -9.77 -1.81
CA LYS A 155 -11.63 -9.26 -2.94
C LYS A 155 -10.42 -8.51 -2.44
N ARG A 156 -10.58 -7.67 -1.42
CA ARG A 156 -9.46 -6.94 -0.82
C ARG A 156 -8.43 -7.89 -0.16
N ALA A 157 -8.91 -8.93 0.53
CA ALA A 157 -8.02 -9.95 1.06
C ALA A 157 -7.23 -10.67 -0.06
N LEU A 158 -7.86 -10.96 -1.21
CA LEU A 158 -7.20 -11.54 -2.37
C LEU A 158 -6.13 -10.59 -2.96
N GLU A 159 -6.39 -9.29 -3.03
CA GLU A 159 -5.39 -8.30 -3.46
C GLU A 159 -4.17 -8.28 -2.51
N ILE A 160 -4.40 -8.39 -1.21
CA ILE A 160 -3.31 -8.52 -0.23
C ILE A 160 -2.54 -9.82 -0.47
N ALA A 161 -3.22 -10.95 -0.74
CA ALA A 161 -2.56 -12.23 -1.04
C ALA A 161 -1.67 -12.15 -2.29
N THR A 162 -2.17 -11.56 -3.39
CA THR A 162 -1.39 -11.36 -4.61
C THR A 162 -0.21 -10.40 -4.42
N THR A 163 -0.36 -9.40 -3.55
CA THR A 163 0.74 -8.51 -3.16
C THR A 163 1.79 -9.26 -2.35
N LEU A 164 1.36 -10.09 -1.38
CA LEU A 164 2.26 -10.93 -0.56
C LEU A 164 3.02 -11.96 -1.40
N ALA A 165 2.44 -12.45 -2.51
CA ALA A 165 3.09 -13.36 -3.44
C ALA A 165 4.35 -12.76 -4.08
N LEU A 166 4.47 -11.44 -4.12
CA LEU A 166 5.67 -10.73 -4.59
C LEU A 166 6.76 -10.62 -3.50
N GLU A 167 6.49 -11.11 -2.29
CA GLU A 167 7.38 -11.08 -1.12
C GLU A 167 7.95 -9.65 -0.86
N PRO A 168 7.09 -8.65 -0.68
CA PRO A 168 7.53 -7.27 -0.49
C PRO A 168 8.24 -7.08 0.84
N GLU A 169 9.31 -6.26 0.85
CA GLU A 169 9.86 -5.70 2.10
C GLU A 169 8.96 -4.59 2.64
N MET A 170 8.34 -3.84 1.73
CA MET A 170 7.41 -2.76 2.04
C MET A 170 6.18 -2.80 1.16
N MET A 171 5.01 -2.74 1.79
CA MET A 171 3.70 -2.67 1.14
C MET A 171 3.15 -1.25 1.22
N LEU A 172 2.66 -0.74 0.09
CA LEU A 172 1.87 0.49 0.04
C LEU A 172 0.40 0.14 -0.14
N LEU A 173 -0.44 0.50 0.83
CA LEU A 173 -1.87 0.23 0.83
C LEU A 173 -2.64 1.54 0.63
N ASP A 174 -3.40 1.62 -0.44
CA ASP A 174 -4.20 2.81 -0.77
C ASP A 174 -5.65 2.58 -0.34
N GLU A 175 -6.08 3.30 0.71
CA GLU A 175 -7.40 3.23 1.32
C GLU A 175 -7.92 1.78 1.49
N PRO A 176 -7.18 0.92 2.24
CA PRO A 176 -7.46 -0.51 2.30
C PRO A 176 -8.84 -0.85 2.85
N THR A 177 -9.50 0.06 3.58
CA THR A 177 -10.82 -0.16 4.19
C THR A 177 -11.95 0.67 3.57
N ALA A 178 -11.68 1.41 2.48
CA ALA A 178 -12.69 2.27 1.84
C ALA A 178 -13.90 1.48 1.33
N GLY A 179 -15.10 1.99 1.60
CA GLY A 179 -16.37 1.41 1.09
C GLY A 179 -16.78 0.09 1.74
N MET A 180 -16.15 -0.31 2.85
CA MET A 180 -16.45 -1.56 3.55
C MET A 180 -17.49 -1.40 4.66
N THR A 181 -18.14 -2.50 4.99
CA THR A 181 -18.94 -2.62 6.23
C THR A 181 -18.01 -2.60 7.45
N HIS A 182 -18.54 -2.31 8.63
CA HIS A 182 -17.75 -2.29 9.88
C HIS A 182 -17.04 -3.63 10.12
N GLU A 183 -17.74 -4.73 9.93
CA GLU A 183 -17.18 -6.09 10.10
C GLU A 183 -16.01 -6.36 9.12
N ASP A 184 -16.13 -5.94 7.86
CA ASP A 184 -15.06 -6.08 6.88
C ASP A 184 -13.86 -5.18 7.20
N VAL A 185 -14.10 -3.95 7.72
CA VAL A 185 -13.04 -3.05 8.19
C VAL A 185 -12.22 -3.72 9.30
N GLU A 186 -12.86 -4.27 10.32
CA GLU A 186 -12.18 -4.97 11.41
C GLU A 186 -11.38 -6.17 10.90
N ARG A 187 -11.96 -6.95 9.99
CA ARG A 187 -11.30 -8.11 9.38
C ARG A 187 -10.05 -7.72 8.58
N ILE A 188 -10.15 -6.67 7.76
CA ILE A 188 -9.02 -6.18 6.97
C ILE A 188 -7.97 -5.51 7.87
N ALA A 189 -8.36 -4.78 8.90
CA ALA A 189 -7.42 -4.22 9.87
C ALA A 189 -6.63 -5.33 10.59
N ALA A 190 -7.32 -6.37 11.07
CA ALA A 190 -6.67 -7.53 11.67
C ALA A 190 -5.73 -8.25 10.69
N LEU A 191 -6.12 -8.35 9.40
CA LEU A 191 -5.28 -8.91 8.35
C LEU A 191 -4.01 -8.06 8.14
N ILE A 192 -4.14 -6.74 8.00
CA ILE A 192 -3.00 -5.83 7.83
C ILE A 192 -2.04 -5.96 9.02
N LYS A 193 -2.55 -5.97 10.26
CA LYS A 193 -1.72 -6.15 11.46
C LYS A 193 -0.95 -7.48 11.43
N ARG A 194 -1.60 -8.56 11.04
CA ARG A 194 -0.96 -9.89 10.94
C ARG A 194 0.14 -9.94 9.87
N VAL A 195 -0.12 -9.40 8.68
CA VAL A 195 0.86 -9.45 7.58
C VAL A 195 2.00 -8.45 7.74
N SER A 196 1.83 -7.42 8.58
CA SER A 196 2.88 -6.43 8.89
C SER A 196 3.92 -6.94 9.87
N ALA A 197 3.71 -8.08 10.53
CA ALA A 197 4.64 -8.60 11.56
C ALA A 197 6.10 -8.73 11.09
N ASN A 198 6.32 -8.99 9.80
CA ASN A 198 7.65 -9.13 9.19
C ASN A 198 7.86 -8.19 7.99
N ARG A 199 7.09 -7.10 7.90
CA ARG A 199 7.13 -6.17 6.76
C ARG A 199 6.85 -4.75 7.22
N THR A 200 7.26 -3.81 6.40
CA THR A 200 6.85 -2.42 6.57
C THR A 200 5.58 -2.15 5.77
N VAL A 201 4.67 -1.39 6.33
CA VAL A 201 3.45 -0.96 5.66
C VAL A 201 3.38 0.57 5.67
N LEU A 202 3.18 1.18 4.51
CA LEU A 202 2.73 2.56 4.39
C LEU A 202 1.31 2.54 3.85
N MET A 203 0.36 3.13 4.56
CA MET A 203 -1.03 3.19 4.11
C MET A 203 -1.55 4.61 4.03
N VAL A 204 -2.34 4.90 3.01
CA VAL A 204 -3.24 6.05 3.00
C VAL A 204 -4.56 5.61 3.59
N GLU A 205 -5.06 6.30 4.59
CA GLU A 205 -6.35 6.01 5.22
C GLU A 205 -7.06 7.30 5.63
N HIS A 206 -8.37 7.25 5.62
CA HIS A 206 -9.23 8.33 6.11
C HIS A 206 -10.09 7.86 7.30
N ASN A 207 -10.15 6.56 7.57
CA ASN A 207 -10.80 5.98 8.73
C ASN A 207 -9.88 6.11 9.97
N LEU A 208 -10.15 7.12 10.81
CA LEU A 208 -9.34 7.41 11.99
C LEU A 208 -9.33 6.28 13.02
N SER A 209 -10.37 5.45 13.08
CA SER A 209 -10.41 4.25 13.94
C SER A 209 -9.36 3.23 13.49
N VAL A 210 -9.25 2.97 12.19
CA VAL A 210 -8.22 2.09 11.62
C VAL A 210 -6.83 2.66 11.85
N VAL A 211 -6.65 3.97 11.61
CA VAL A 211 -5.37 4.66 11.83
C VAL A 211 -4.93 4.55 13.28
N SER A 212 -5.84 4.82 14.24
CA SER A 212 -5.53 4.77 15.68
C SER A 212 -5.16 3.35 16.17
N THR A 213 -5.77 2.33 15.56
CA THR A 213 -5.56 0.92 15.98
C THR A 213 -4.31 0.31 15.37
N LEU A 214 -3.98 0.68 14.11
CA LEU A 214 -2.93 0.01 13.36
C LEU A 214 -1.59 0.76 13.35
N SER A 215 -1.62 2.11 13.34
CA SER A 215 -0.43 2.88 12.98
C SER A 215 0.53 3.07 14.14
N ASP A 216 1.78 2.73 13.92
CA ASP A 216 2.89 3.03 14.84
C ASP A 216 3.33 4.49 14.68
N HIS A 217 3.21 5.04 13.45
CA HIS A 217 3.56 6.41 13.11
C HIS A 217 2.60 6.98 12.08
N ILE A 218 2.34 8.29 12.16
CA ILE A 218 1.40 9.00 11.30
C ILE A 218 2.10 10.23 10.73
N THR A 219 1.93 10.46 9.44
CA THR A 219 2.22 11.74 8.78
C THR A 219 0.90 12.35 8.30
N VAL A 220 0.65 13.58 8.69
CA VAL A 220 -0.52 14.34 8.22
C VAL A 220 -0.09 15.26 7.10
N LEU A 221 -0.73 15.14 5.95
CA LEU A 221 -0.60 16.08 4.84
C LEU A 221 -1.75 17.08 4.86
N ALA A 222 -1.45 18.34 4.57
CA ALA A 222 -2.43 19.38 4.29
C ALA A 222 -1.89 20.29 3.19
N ARG A 223 -2.68 20.59 2.18
CA ARG A 223 -2.31 21.48 1.06
C ARG A 223 -0.97 21.10 0.39
N GLY A 224 -0.69 19.81 0.31
CA GLY A 224 0.53 19.29 -0.31
C GLY A 224 1.77 19.26 0.58
N GLU A 225 1.69 19.70 1.83
CA GLU A 225 2.81 19.80 2.78
C GLU A 225 2.61 18.90 3.99
N VAL A 226 3.71 18.56 4.68
CA VAL A 226 3.64 17.85 5.96
C VAL A 226 3.20 18.84 7.04
N LEU A 227 2.02 18.61 7.62
CA LEU A 227 1.46 19.42 8.69
C LEU A 227 1.93 18.96 10.07
N ALA A 228 1.95 17.66 10.29
CA ALA A 228 2.37 17.05 11.55
C ALA A 228 2.86 15.61 11.34
N GLN A 229 3.72 15.15 12.24
CA GLN A 229 4.18 13.76 12.29
C GLN A 229 4.24 13.30 13.75
N GLY A 230 3.94 12.01 14.00
CA GLY A 230 4.03 11.43 15.34
C GLY A 230 3.16 10.18 15.49
N ASN A 231 2.93 9.79 16.74
CA ASN A 231 1.95 8.76 17.07
C ASN A 231 0.52 9.35 17.08
N TYR A 232 -0.49 8.48 17.17
CA TYR A 232 -1.88 8.90 17.15
C TYR A 232 -2.21 9.93 18.23
N ALA A 233 -1.73 9.74 19.47
CA ALA A 233 -2.01 10.64 20.57
C ALA A 233 -1.49 12.08 20.32
N SER A 234 -0.27 12.20 19.77
CA SER A 234 0.32 13.52 19.47
C SER A 234 -0.35 14.20 18.27
N VAL A 235 -0.73 13.43 17.25
CA VAL A 235 -1.33 13.95 16.02
C VAL A 235 -2.78 14.36 16.25
N SER A 236 -3.58 13.55 16.97
CA SER A 236 -5.00 13.78 17.21
C SER A 236 -5.29 15.01 18.10
N THR A 237 -4.33 15.40 18.91
CA THR A 237 -4.42 16.59 19.81
C THR A 237 -3.75 17.84 19.23
N ASN A 238 -3.11 17.74 18.07
CA ASN A 238 -2.45 18.89 17.44
C ASN A 238 -3.49 19.90 16.91
N PRO A 239 -3.50 21.16 17.37
CA PRO A 239 -4.49 22.15 16.97
C PRO A 239 -4.55 22.39 15.46
N ALA A 240 -3.40 22.43 14.78
CA ALA A 240 -3.33 22.61 13.34
C ALA A 240 -3.95 21.43 12.56
N VAL A 241 -3.80 20.19 13.07
CA VAL A 241 -4.44 19.01 12.48
C VAL A 241 -5.95 19.08 12.67
N VAL A 242 -6.42 19.39 13.86
CA VAL A 242 -7.86 19.55 14.16
C VAL A 242 -8.47 20.61 13.24
N GLU A 243 -7.84 21.78 13.12
CA GLU A 243 -8.29 22.87 12.23
C GLU A 243 -8.34 22.42 10.76
N ALA A 244 -7.32 21.72 10.27
CA ALA A 244 -7.27 21.24 8.89
C ALA A 244 -8.42 20.29 8.55
N TYR A 245 -8.86 19.46 9.51
CA TYR A 245 -10.00 18.55 9.32
C TYR A 245 -11.36 19.25 9.49
N MET A 246 -11.46 20.25 10.38
CA MET A 246 -12.70 21.01 10.60
C MET A 246 -12.91 22.08 9.52
N GLY A 247 -11.85 22.72 9.04
CA GLY A 247 -11.90 23.77 8.00
C GLY A 247 -12.17 23.25 6.60
N GLY A 248 -12.04 21.95 6.32
CA GLY A 248 -12.32 21.32 5.03
C GLY A 248 -13.81 21.06 4.74
N GLY A 249 -14.72 21.43 5.65
CA GLY A 249 -16.17 21.18 5.53
C GLY A 249 -16.97 22.29 4.83
N HIS A 250 -16.33 23.37 4.38
CA HIS A 250 -17.00 24.50 3.71
C HIS A 250 -16.26 24.80 2.40
N GLY A 251 -16.64 24.09 1.34
CA GLY A 251 -16.18 24.34 -0.03
C GLY A 251 -16.94 23.46 -1.01
#